data_5117a7c29f3ba7faf10a635dacb4f46e
#
_entry.id   5117a7c29f3ba7faf10a635dacb4f46e
#
_cell.length_a   1.000
_cell.length_b   1.000
_cell.length_c   1.000
_cell.angle_alpha   90.00
_cell.angle_beta   90.00
_cell.angle_gamma   90.00
#
_symmetry.space_group_name_H-M   'P 1'
#
loop_
_entity.id
_entity.type
_entity.pdbx_description
1 polymer ?
#
loop_
_entity_poly.entity_id
_entity_poly.type
_entity_poly.pdbx_seq_one_letter_code
_entity_poly.pdbx_strand_id
1 'polypeptide(L)'
;MESEIKIAVIGLGYVGLPLARLFSTKYKTVGFDMNKSRVNALMAGHDATLEVSDELLQSAIANGFKCTADIEDIRDCNFYVVAVPTPVDHNHNPDLTPLYNASTTVGKVISKGDIVVYESTVYPGVTEDECIPVVERISGLKFNTDFFAGYSPERINPGDKLHTVEKIKKVTSGSTLEIGKKVNEVYASVISAGTHLAPTMKVAEAAKVIENSQRDINIAFVNELSKIFMRMGIDTQDVLEAASTKWNFLPFKPGLVGGHCIGVDPYYLAQCAQSYGYNPEIILAGRRMNDGMGEYVAGQVIKLMLKKGIQVLNSNILILGFTFKENCPDVRNTKVIDIYEALKGYNLNITVYDPWANPDIVKHEYGIEVINELPEEKFDSVVLAVAHQLFTGIDIESLSKTRSVVFDVKGFLPKESVDGRL
;
A
#
# COMPACT_ATOMS: atom_id res chain seq x y z
N MET A 1 -24.11 -2.41 -34.38
CA MET A 1 -24.46 -1.78 -33.11
C MET A 1 -23.35 -2.19 -32.15
N GLU A 2 -22.57 -1.24 -31.61
CA GLU A 2 -21.65 -1.55 -30.52
C GLU A 2 -22.47 -2.10 -29.35
N SER A 3 -22.07 -3.23 -28.82
CA SER A 3 -22.75 -3.82 -27.66
C SER A 3 -22.61 -2.87 -26.46
N GLU A 4 -23.68 -2.67 -25.71
CA GLU A 4 -23.67 -1.92 -24.47
C GLU A 4 -22.57 -2.46 -23.53
N ILE A 5 -21.72 -1.58 -23.01
CA ILE A 5 -20.64 -1.98 -22.08
C ILE A 5 -21.26 -2.31 -20.72
N LYS A 6 -21.01 -3.52 -20.26
CA LYS A 6 -21.36 -4.03 -18.93
C LYS A 6 -20.09 -4.43 -18.22
N ILE A 7 -19.86 -3.87 -17.06
CA ILE A 7 -18.58 -3.99 -16.34
C ILE A 7 -18.71 -4.96 -15.17
N ALA A 8 -17.77 -5.91 -15.06
CA ALA A 8 -17.53 -6.69 -13.86
C ALA A 8 -16.22 -6.26 -13.22
N VAL A 9 -16.22 -5.88 -11.93
CA VAL A 9 -15.00 -5.58 -11.18
C VAL A 9 -14.72 -6.71 -10.22
N ILE A 10 -13.56 -7.38 -10.38
CA ILE A 10 -13.15 -8.56 -9.62
C ILE A 10 -12.14 -8.16 -8.56
N GLY A 11 -12.51 -8.36 -7.28
CA GLY A 11 -11.81 -7.85 -6.11
C GLY A 11 -12.37 -6.50 -5.67
N LEU A 12 -13.01 -6.48 -4.48
CA LEU A 12 -13.69 -5.30 -3.92
C LEU A 12 -12.95 -4.76 -2.69
N GLY A 13 -11.62 -4.66 -2.80
CA GLY A 13 -10.75 -4.05 -1.82
C GLY A 13 -10.60 -2.53 -2.00
N TYR A 14 -9.46 -1.99 -1.54
CA TYR A 14 -9.11 -0.56 -1.57
C TYR A 14 -9.13 0.07 -2.97
N VAL A 15 -8.88 -0.72 -4.01
CA VAL A 15 -8.86 -0.27 -5.41
C VAL A 15 -10.18 -0.58 -6.10
N GLY A 16 -10.61 -1.83 -6.04
CA GLY A 16 -11.73 -2.30 -6.84
C GLY A 16 -13.07 -1.71 -6.44
N LEU A 17 -13.36 -1.53 -5.14
CA LEU A 17 -14.63 -0.97 -4.70
C LEU A 17 -14.82 0.49 -5.12
N PRO A 18 -13.88 1.42 -4.88
CA PRO A 18 -14.00 2.79 -5.36
C PRO A 18 -14.18 2.88 -6.88
N LEU A 19 -13.44 2.06 -7.63
CA LEU A 19 -13.52 2.04 -9.08
C LEU A 19 -14.85 1.45 -9.57
N ALA A 20 -15.34 0.36 -8.97
CA ALA A 20 -16.65 -0.24 -9.28
C ALA A 20 -17.79 0.75 -9.03
N ARG A 21 -17.76 1.44 -7.88
CA ARG A 21 -18.71 2.49 -7.56
C ARG A 21 -18.65 3.63 -8.61
N LEU A 22 -17.44 4.00 -9.03
CA LEU A 22 -17.28 5.06 -10.01
C LEU A 22 -17.83 4.64 -11.39
N PHE A 23 -17.52 3.44 -11.86
CA PHE A 23 -18.09 2.91 -13.11
C PHE A 23 -19.62 2.81 -13.05
N SER A 24 -20.20 2.45 -11.89
CA SER A 24 -21.65 2.32 -11.74
C SER A 24 -22.42 3.64 -11.99
N THR A 25 -21.72 4.78 -12.00
CA THR A 25 -22.33 6.08 -12.34
C THR A 25 -22.68 6.21 -13.84
N LYS A 26 -22.06 5.38 -14.70
CA LYS A 26 -22.24 5.46 -16.17
C LYS A 26 -22.53 4.13 -16.84
N TYR A 27 -22.15 3.03 -16.24
CA TYR A 27 -22.26 1.70 -16.82
C TYR A 27 -23.02 0.76 -15.88
N LYS A 28 -23.68 -0.23 -16.44
CA LYS A 28 -24.18 -1.36 -15.65
C LYS A 28 -22.98 -2.11 -15.08
N THR A 29 -22.79 -2.04 -13.75
CA THR A 29 -21.59 -2.52 -13.07
C THR A 29 -21.95 -3.52 -11.99
N VAL A 30 -21.23 -4.64 -11.96
CA VAL A 30 -21.31 -5.67 -10.93
C VAL A 30 -19.94 -5.81 -10.27
N GLY A 31 -19.89 -5.69 -8.96
CA GLY A 31 -18.70 -5.99 -8.17
C GLY A 31 -18.68 -7.46 -7.76
N PHE A 32 -17.61 -8.17 -8.02
CA PHE A 32 -17.43 -9.56 -7.63
C PHE A 32 -16.30 -9.71 -6.60
N ASP A 33 -16.58 -10.42 -5.50
CA ASP A 33 -15.56 -10.79 -4.52
C ASP A 33 -15.80 -12.19 -4.00
N MET A 34 -14.75 -13.00 -3.86
CA MET A 34 -14.84 -14.36 -3.33
C MET A 34 -15.22 -14.39 -1.83
N ASN A 35 -14.93 -13.31 -1.11
CA ASN A 35 -15.23 -13.17 0.32
C ASN A 35 -16.71 -12.80 0.53
N LYS A 36 -17.53 -13.79 0.84
CA LYS A 36 -18.97 -13.60 1.09
C LYS A 36 -19.26 -12.63 2.23
N SER A 37 -18.41 -12.59 3.26
CA SER A 37 -18.58 -11.65 4.38
C SER A 37 -18.39 -10.21 3.89
N ARG A 38 -17.37 -9.96 3.04
CA ARG A 38 -17.14 -8.68 2.38
C ARG A 38 -18.35 -8.25 1.54
N VAL A 39 -18.84 -9.14 0.67
CA VAL A 39 -20.01 -8.89 -0.18
C VAL A 39 -21.23 -8.54 0.67
N ASN A 40 -21.50 -9.29 1.73
CA ASN A 40 -22.64 -9.03 2.60
C ASN A 40 -22.55 -7.66 3.29
N ALA A 41 -21.36 -7.28 3.79
CA ALA A 41 -21.14 -5.97 4.40
C ALA A 41 -21.37 -4.83 3.39
N LEU A 42 -20.83 -4.97 2.18
CA LEU A 42 -21.01 -3.99 1.10
C LEU A 42 -22.49 -3.86 0.69
N MET A 43 -23.20 -4.96 0.53
CA MET A 43 -24.64 -4.93 0.21
C MET A 43 -25.51 -4.39 1.35
N ALA A 44 -25.03 -4.45 2.60
CA ALA A 44 -25.63 -3.74 3.74
C ALA A 44 -25.27 -2.24 3.77
N GLY A 45 -24.47 -1.76 2.82
CA GLY A 45 -24.08 -0.36 2.69
C GLY A 45 -22.90 0.05 3.57
N HIS A 46 -22.03 -0.91 3.98
CA HIS A 46 -20.89 -0.66 4.86
C HIS A 46 -19.57 -1.11 4.23
N ASP A 47 -18.61 -0.19 4.17
CA ASP A 47 -17.25 -0.43 3.69
C ASP A 47 -16.23 -0.43 4.83
N ALA A 48 -15.78 -1.61 5.24
CA ALA A 48 -14.75 -1.77 6.28
C ALA A 48 -13.37 -1.18 5.90
N THR A 49 -13.12 -0.90 4.60
CA THR A 49 -11.87 -0.25 4.18
C THR A 49 -11.93 1.27 4.29
N LEU A 50 -13.11 1.85 4.53
CA LEU A 50 -13.37 3.29 4.65
C LEU A 50 -13.00 4.12 3.40
N GLU A 51 -12.85 3.47 2.24
CA GLU A 51 -12.54 4.12 0.96
C GLU A 51 -13.78 4.71 0.28
N VAL A 52 -14.93 4.07 0.48
CA VAL A 52 -16.22 4.56 0.02
C VAL A 52 -17.10 4.81 1.25
N SER A 53 -17.63 6.03 1.40
CA SER A 53 -18.52 6.30 2.53
C SER A 53 -19.83 5.52 2.40
N ASP A 54 -20.45 5.23 3.55
CA ASP A 54 -21.69 4.46 3.60
C ASP A 54 -22.81 5.14 2.76
N GLU A 55 -22.87 6.48 2.75
CA GLU A 55 -23.84 7.23 1.95
C GLU A 55 -23.61 7.06 0.44
N LEU A 56 -22.35 7.11 -0.01
CA LEU A 56 -22.00 6.93 -1.42
C LEU A 56 -22.25 5.48 -1.86
N LEU A 57 -21.96 4.51 -1.00
CA LEU A 57 -22.20 3.10 -1.29
C LEU A 57 -23.70 2.79 -1.36
N GLN A 58 -24.50 3.25 -0.40
CA GLN A 58 -25.96 3.10 -0.39
C GLN A 58 -26.60 3.77 -1.60
N SER A 59 -26.12 4.97 -1.98
CA SER A 59 -26.57 5.64 -3.19
C SER A 59 -26.26 4.85 -4.45
N ALA A 60 -25.07 4.25 -4.56
CA ALA A 60 -24.71 3.41 -5.70
C ALA A 60 -25.59 2.16 -5.79
N ILE A 61 -25.85 1.49 -4.66
CA ILE A 61 -26.73 0.31 -4.57
C ILE A 61 -28.17 0.68 -5.00
N ALA A 62 -28.70 1.79 -4.51
CA ALA A 62 -30.03 2.30 -4.90
C ALA A 62 -30.12 2.60 -6.40
N ASN A 63 -29.01 2.96 -7.05
CA ASN A 63 -28.90 3.19 -8.49
C ASN A 63 -28.55 1.92 -9.30
N GLY A 64 -28.59 0.73 -8.68
CA GLY A 64 -28.44 -0.55 -9.36
C GLY A 64 -27.03 -1.16 -9.33
N PHE A 65 -26.08 -0.59 -8.59
CA PHE A 65 -24.82 -1.25 -8.31
C PHE A 65 -25.06 -2.49 -7.46
N LYS A 66 -24.46 -3.63 -7.85
CA LYS A 66 -24.60 -4.90 -7.16
C LYS A 66 -23.23 -5.46 -6.81
N CYS A 67 -23.07 -5.98 -5.59
CA CYS A 67 -21.93 -6.81 -5.22
C CYS A 67 -22.38 -8.27 -5.10
N THR A 68 -21.55 -9.21 -5.55
CA THR A 68 -21.87 -10.65 -5.55
C THR A 68 -20.63 -11.50 -5.29
N ALA A 69 -20.86 -12.71 -4.79
CA ALA A 69 -19.87 -13.80 -4.74
C ALA A 69 -20.24 -14.95 -5.71
N ASP A 70 -21.32 -14.78 -6.49
CA ASP A 70 -21.74 -15.76 -7.49
C ASP A 70 -21.17 -15.36 -8.87
N ILE A 71 -20.39 -16.25 -9.46
CA ILE A 71 -19.76 -16.04 -10.77
C ILE A 71 -20.79 -15.89 -11.91
N GLU A 72 -21.98 -16.49 -11.78
CA GLU A 72 -23.01 -16.39 -12.80
C GLU A 72 -23.57 -14.96 -12.93
N ASP A 73 -23.50 -14.15 -11.88
CA ASP A 73 -23.94 -12.75 -11.92
C ASP A 73 -23.07 -11.85 -12.82
N ILE A 74 -21.84 -12.27 -13.14
CA ILE A 74 -20.92 -11.52 -14.01
C ILE A 74 -20.79 -12.08 -15.40
N ARG A 75 -21.49 -13.17 -15.74
CA ARG A 75 -21.40 -13.85 -17.04
C ARG A 75 -21.88 -12.97 -18.22
N ASP A 76 -22.84 -12.10 -17.97
CA ASP A 76 -23.38 -11.18 -18.99
C ASP A 76 -22.53 -9.91 -19.16
N CYS A 77 -21.43 -9.76 -18.44
CA CYS A 77 -20.51 -8.65 -18.60
C CYS A 77 -19.58 -8.88 -19.82
N ASN A 78 -19.10 -7.79 -20.40
CA ASN A 78 -18.20 -7.82 -21.55
C ASN A 78 -16.93 -6.98 -21.35
N PHE A 79 -16.79 -6.39 -20.16
CA PHE A 79 -15.63 -5.62 -19.73
C PHE A 79 -15.31 -6.00 -18.30
N TYR A 80 -14.23 -6.75 -18.11
CA TYR A 80 -13.80 -7.27 -16.80
C TYR A 80 -12.63 -6.46 -16.29
N VAL A 81 -12.70 -6.00 -15.05
CA VAL A 81 -11.62 -5.26 -14.38
C VAL A 81 -11.13 -6.08 -13.18
N VAL A 82 -9.86 -6.45 -13.19
CA VAL A 82 -9.24 -7.26 -12.14
C VAL A 82 -8.44 -6.36 -11.20
N ALA A 83 -8.89 -6.23 -9.96
CA ALA A 83 -8.33 -5.36 -8.92
C ALA A 83 -8.03 -6.14 -7.63
N VAL A 84 -7.36 -7.28 -7.76
CA VAL A 84 -6.96 -8.15 -6.65
C VAL A 84 -5.60 -7.74 -6.09
N PRO A 85 -5.28 -8.05 -4.81
CA PRO A 85 -3.98 -7.76 -4.23
C PRO A 85 -2.86 -8.57 -4.89
N THR A 86 -1.65 -8.01 -4.84
CA THR A 86 -0.41 -8.66 -5.31
C THR A 86 0.63 -8.58 -4.18
N PRO A 87 0.59 -9.52 -3.22
CA PRO A 87 1.53 -9.55 -2.11
C PRO A 87 2.89 -10.12 -2.53
N VAL A 88 3.86 -10.08 -1.61
CA VAL A 88 5.10 -10.85 -1.70
C VAL A 88 5.09 -11.98 -0.69
N ASP A 89 5.81 -13.06 -0.99
CA ASP A 89 6.06 -14.14 -0.05
C ASP A 89 7.12 -13.72 1.01
N HIS A 90 7.40 -14.62 1.97
CA HIS A 90 8.40 -14.40 3.02
C HIS A 90 9.85 -14.22 2.50
N ASN A 91 10.13 -14.59 1.25
CA ASN A 91 11.40 -14.38 0.57
C ASN A 91 11.39 -13.09 -0.29
N HIS A 92 10.36 -12.26 -0.17
CA HIS A 92 10.12 -11.07 -1.00
C HIS A 92 9.94 -11.36 -2.50
N ASN A 93 9.52 -12.58 -2.87
CA ASN A 93 9.13 -12.89 -4.24
C ASN A 93 7.66 -12.50 -4.48
N PRO A 94 7.32 -12.00 -5.68
CA PRO A 94 5.94 -11.74 -6.06
C PRO A 94 5.05 -12.97 -5.92
N ASP A 95 3.94 -12.86 -5.19
CA ASP A 95 2.90 -13.88 -5.16
C ASP A 95 1.78 -13.52 -6.14
N LEU A 96 1.77 -14.17 -7.29
CA LEU A 96 0.78 -13.97 -8.35
C LEU A 96 -0.48 -14.86 -8.17
N THR A 97 -0.57 -15.64 -7.10
CA THR A 97 -1.70 -16.55 -6.83
C THR A 97 -3.06 -15.83 -6.91
N PRO A 98 -3.26 -14.63 -6.32
CA PRO A 98 -4.53 -13.92 -6.46
C PRO A 98 -4.86 -13.55 -7.91
N LEU A 99 -3.85 -13.19 -8.72
CA LEU A 99 -4.02 -12.89 -10.14
C LEU A 99 -4.37 -14.13 -10.95
N TYR A 100 -3.75 -15.27 -10.69
CA TYR A 100 -4.11 -16.55 -11.35
C TYR A 100 -5.53 -16.97 -11.02
N ASN A 101 -5.96 -16.78 -9.76
CA ASN A 101 -7.33 -17.08 -9.34
C ASN A 101 -8.35 -16.14 -10.01
N ALA A 102 -8.06 -14.85 -10.09
CA ALA A 102 -8.90 -13.87 -10.78
C ALA A 102 -8.96 -14.14 -12.28
N SER A 103 -7.82 -14.44 -12.92
CA SER A 103 -7.75 -14.82 -14.32
C SER A 103 -8.52 -16.12 -14.61
N THR A 104 -8.49 -17.08 -13.68
CA THR A 104 -9.32 -18.29 -13.74
C THR A 104 -10.80 -17.95 -13.67
N THR A 105 -11.20 -17.02 -12.80
CA THR A 105 -12.58 -16.55 -12.68
C THR A 105 -13.03 -15.89 -13.98
N VAL A 106 -12.23 -14.97 -14.54
CA VAL A 106 -12.50 -14.36 -15.85
C VAL A 106 -12.61 -15.40 -16.94
N GLY A 107 -11.68 -16.35 -17.01
CA GLY A 107 -11.67 -17.41 -18.03
C GLY A 107 -12.92 -18.30 -18.05
N LYS A 108 -13.64 -18.41 -16.93
CA LYS A 108 -14.90 -19.17 -16.85
C LYS A 108 -16.11 -18.45 -17.44
N VAL A 109 -16.03 -17.11 -17.60
CA VAL A 109 -17.17 -16.29 -17.99
C VAL A 109 -16.93 -15.46 -19.26
N ILE A 110 -15.68 -15.18 -19.61
CA ILE A 110 -15.30 -14.35 -20.75
C ILE A 110 -15.80 -14.95 -22.07
N SER A 111 -16.27 -14.10 -22.95
CA SER A 111 -16.83 -14.47 -24.26
C SER A 111 -16.09 -13.76 -25.41
N LYS A 112 -16.45 -14.11 -26.66
CA LYS A 112 -15.83 -13.48 -27.85
C LYS A 112 -16.14 -12.00 -27.93
N GLY A 113 -15.11 -11.19 -28.12
CA GLY A 113 -15.18 -9.73 -28.20
C GLY A 113 -15.01 -9.01 -26.88
N ASP A 114 -14.95 -9.74 -25.76
CA ASP A 114 -14.81 -9.16 -24.44
C ASP A 114 -13.37 -8.65 -24.18
N ILE A 115 -13.27 -7.77 -23.19
CA ILE A 115 -12.01 -7.17 -22.75
C ILE A 115 -11.81 -7.45 -21.26
N VAL A 116 -10.60 -7.88 -20.88
CA VAL A 116 -10.15 -7.95 -19.48
C VAL A 116 -9.07 -6.90 -19.22
N VAL A 117 -9.25 -6.06 -18.21
CA VAL A 117 -8.28 -5.02 -17.80
C VAL A 117 -7.75 -5.34 -16.41
N TYR A 118 -6.43 -5.39 -16.27
CA TYR A 118 -5.78 -5.60 -14.97
C TYR A 118 -5.40 -4.26 -14.34
N GLU A 119 -5.74 -4.08 -13.07
CA GLU A 119 -5.43 -2.91 -12.24
C GLU A 119 -4.34 -3.21 -11.21
N SER A 120 -4.17 -4.47 -10.88
CA SER A 120 -3.22 -4.94 -9.85
C SER A 120 -1.80 -4.54 -10.20
N THR A 121 -1.02 -4.12 -9.20
CA THR A 121 0.39 -3.75 -9.41
C THR A 121 1.22 -4.99 -9.74
N VAL A 122 1.95 -4.93 -10.85
CA VAL A 122 2.79 -6.02 -11.32
C VAL A 122 4.09 -5.50 -11.96
N TYR A 123 5.07 -6.38 -12.17
CA TYR A 123 6.22 -6.07 -13.00
C TYR A 123 5.87 -6.15 -14.51
N PRO A 124 6.65 -5.50 -15.39
CA PRO A 124 6.37 -5.49 -16.82
C PRO A 124 6.29 -6.91 -17.42
N GLY A 125 5.18 -7.19 -18.08
CA GLY A 125 4.92 -8.44 -18.78
C GLY A 125 3.95 -9.39 -18.07
N VAL A 126 3.67 -9.23 -16.78
CA VAL A 126 2.81 -10.16 -16.02
C VAL A 126 1.43 -10.33 -16.65
N THR A 127 0.83 -9.24 -17.12
CA THR A 127 -0.48 -9.34 -17.76
C THR A 127 -0.44 -10.28 -18.97
N GLU A 128 0.51 -10.06 -19.89
CA GLU A 128 0.60 -10.83 -21.14
C GLU A 128 1.19 -12.22 -20.94
N ASP A 129 2.23 -12.34 -20.09
CA ASP A 129 3.06 -13.53 -20.02
C ASP A 129 2.54 -14.53 -18.95
N GLU A 130 1.78 -14.04 -17.93
CA GLU A 130 1.29 -14.85 -16.80
C GLU A 130 -0.24 -14.95 -16.73
N CYS A 131 -0.94 -13.81 -16.81
CA CYS A 131 -2.39 -13.78 -16.59
C CYS A 131 -3.18 -14.27 -17.82
N ILE A 132 -2.83 -13.78 -19.00
CA ILE A 132 -3.53 -14.11 -20.25
C ILE A 132 -3.48 -15.60 -20.58
N PRO A 133 -2.34 -16.33 -20.44
CA PRO A 133 -2.32 -17.77 -20.66
C PRO A 133 -3.28 -18.57 -19.77
N VAL A 134 -3.57 -18.07 -18.56
CA VAL A 134 -4.57 -18.68 -17.68
C VAL A 134 -5.98 -18.47 -18.26
N VAL A 135 -6.30 -17.26 -18.73
CA VAL A 135 -7.61 -16.95 -19.34
C VAL A 135 -7.81 -17.81 -20.59
N GLU A 136 -6.81 -17.91 -21.49
CA GLU A 136 -6.86 -18.77 -22.68
C GLU A 136 -7.10 -20.22 -22.35
N ARG A 137 -6.33 -20.77 -21.41
CA ARG A 137 -6.46 -22.18 -20.99
C ARG A 137 -7.84 -22.51 -20.43
N ILE A 138 -8.43 -21.62 -19.65
CA ILE A 138 -9.73 -21.86 -18.99
C ILE A 138 -10.90 -21.62 -19.93
N SER A 139 -10.86 -20.57 -20.76
CA SER A 139 -11.94 -20.21 -21.67
C SER A 139 -11.93 -21.00 -22.99
N GLY A 140 -10.74 -21.47 -23.41
CA GLY A 140 -10.52 -22.04 -24.75
C GLY A 140 -10.54 -20.97 -25.86
N LEU A 141 -10.60 -19.70 -25.52
CA LEU A 141 -10.56 -18.57 -26.44
C LEU A 141 -9.13 -18.15 -26.72
N LYS A 142 -8.90 -17.50 -27.87
CA LYS A 142 -7.59 -17.04 -28.31
C LYS A 142 -7.42 -15.53 -28.09
N PHE A 143 -6.36 -15.16 -27.40
CA PHE A 143 -5.96 -13.78 -27.15
C PHE A 143 -5.73 -12.99 -28.45
N ASN A 144 -6.13 -11.71 -28.45
CA ASN A 144 -6.07 -10.81 -29.63
C ASN A 144 -6.80 -11.31 -30.87
N THR A 145 -7.69 -12.30 -30.71
CA THR A 145 -8.54 -12.83 -31.77
C THR A 145 -9.98 -12.96 -31.30
N ASP A 146 -10.19 -13.71 -30.20
CA ASP A 146 -11.50 -13.94 -29.64
C ASP A 146 -11.78 -13.02 -28.44
N PHE A 147 -10.77 -12.68 -27.64
CA PHE A 147 -10.85 -11.72 -26.54
C PHE A 147 -9.61 -10.83 -26.50
N PHE A 148 -9.68 -9.75 -25.73
CA PHE A 148 -8.63 -8.74 -25.68
C PHE A 148 -8.28 -8.39 -24.22
N ALA A 149 -7.14 -7.72 -24.03
CA ALA A 149 -6.71 -7.29 -22.71
C ALA A 149 -6.29 -5.82 -22.67
N GLY A 150 -6.28 -5.28 -21.45
CA GLY A 150 -5.73 -3.97 -21.13
C GLY A 150 -5.04 -4.00 -19.76
N TYR A 151 -4.32 -2.94 -19.49
CA TYR A 151 -3.75 -2.70 -18.18
C TYR A 151 -3.91 -1.22 -17.79
N SER A 152 -4.37 -0.98 -16.57
CA SER A 152 -4.60 0.37 -16.05
C SER A 152 -4.30 0.42 -14.56
N PRO A 153 -3.08 0.84 -14.16
CA PRO A 153 -2.67 0.82 -12.76
C PRO A 153 -3.39 1.87 -11.91
N GLU A 154 -3.60 1.53 -10.62
CA GLU A 154 -4.17 2.46 -9.67
C GLU A 154 -3.07 3.22 -8.89
N ARG A 155 -3.43 4.44 -8.46
CA ARG A 155 -2.59 5.39 -7.73
C ARG A 155 -3.20 5.86 -6.41
N ILE A 156 -4.30 5.28 -5.98
CA ILE A 156 -4.94 5.61 -4.71
C ILE A 156 -3.93 5.38 -3.57
N ASN A 157 -3.87 6.35 -2.67
CA ASN A 157 -3.17 6.23 -1.42
C ASN A 157 -4.22 6.01 -0.32
N PRO A 158 -4.34 4.80 0.26
CA PRO A 158 -5.38 4.51 1.25
C PRO A 158 -5.47 5.58 2.34
N GLY A 159 -6.71 6.05 2.61
CA GLY A 159 -6.98 7.12 3.56
C GLY A 159 -6.76 8.55 3.03
N ASP A 160 -6.30 8.75 1.79
CA ASP A 160 -6.18 10.07 1.17
C ASP A 160 -7.52 10.50 0.53
N LYS A 161 -8.23 11.40 1.20
CA LYS A 161 -9.54 11.90 0.74
C LYS A 161 -9.43 13.01 -0.32
N LEU A 162 -8.24 13.54 -0.57
CA LEU A 162 -8.01 14.59 -1.57
C LEU A 162 -7.73 13.99 -2.94
N HIS A 163 -6.92 12.94 -3.01
CA HIS A 163 -6.53 12.26 -4.24
C HIS A 163 -7.36 10.97 -4.42
N THR A 164 -8.65 11.18 -4.72
CA THR A 164 -9.57 10.07 -5.01
C THR A 164 -9.34 9.51 -6.40
N VAL A 165 -9.82 8.29 -6.67
CA VAL A 165 -9.65 7.60 -7.97
C VAL A 165 -10.04 8.46 -9.17
N GLU A 166 -11.07 9.28 -9.07
CA GLU A 166 -11.56 10.16 -10.16
C GLU A 166 -10.70 11.41 -10.38
N LYS A 167 -9.91 11.83 -9.34
CA LYS A 167 -9.08 13.04 -9.34
C LYS A 167 -7.61 12.79 -9.67
N ILE A 168 -7.22 11.54 -9.85
CA ILE A 168 -5.86 11.16 -10.25
C ILE A 168 -5.88 10.80 -11.74
N LYS A 169 -4.92 11.36 -12.51
CA LYS A 169 -4.77 11.02 -13.93
C LYS A 169 -4.48 9.54 -14.08
N LYS A 170 -5.33 8.83 -14.82
CA LYS A 170 -5.27 7.38 -14.98
C LYS A 170 -4.45 6.99 -16.21
N VAL A 171 -3.48 6.10 -16.02
CA VAL A 171 -2.78 5.47 -17.15
C VAL A 171 -3.63 4.32 -17.64
N THR A 172 -3.78 4.21 -18.96
CA THR A 172 -4.53 3.14 -19.64
C THR A 172 -3.69 2.54 -20.74
N SER A 173 -3.96 1.30 -21.11
CA SER A 173 -3.30 0.64 -22.24
C SER A 173 -4.15 -0.53 -22.74
N GLY A 174 -3.80 -1.09 -23.88
CA GLY A 174 -4.49 -2.26 -24.43
C GLY A 174 -3.54 -3.14 -25.24
N SER A 175 -3.97 -4.36 -25.48
CA SER A 175 -3.23 -5.37 -26.23
C SER A 175 -3.08 -5.04 -27.72
N THR A 176 -3.95 -4.15 -28.23
CA THR A 176 -3.82 -3.50 -29.53
C THR A 176 -4.12 -2.01 -29.38
N LEU A 177 -3.74 -1.19 -30.39
CA LEU A 177 -4.03 0.24 -30.35
C LEU A 177 -5.54 0.53 -30.28
N GLU A 178 -6.36 -0.26 -30.96
CA GLU A 178 -7.82 -0.12 -30.97
C GLU A 178 -8.40 -0.44 -29.59
N ILE A 179 -7.98 -1.55 -29.00
CA ILE A 179 -8.38 -1.93 -27.64
C ILE A 179 -7.91 -0.91 -26.61
N GLY A 180 -6.67 -0.42 -26.75
CA GLY A 180 -6.16 0.65 -25.89
C GLY A 180 -7.02 1.91 -25.93
N LYS A 181 -7.47 2.33 -27.11
CA LYS A 181 -8.41 3.45 -27.25
C LYS A 181 -9.74 3.16 -26.55
N LYS A 182 -10.32 1.96 -26.75
CA LYS A 182 -11.58 1.56 -26.13
C LYS A 182 -11.48 1.52 -24.60
N VAL A 183 -10.42 0.95 -24.07
CA VAL A 183 -10.12 0.98 -22.63
C VAL A 183 -10.00 2.43 -22.15
N ASN A 184 -9.21 3.25 -22.86
CA ASN A 184 -9.04 4.66 -22.52
C ASN A 184 -10.37 5.44 -22.48
N GLU A 185 -11.27 5.22 -23.44
CA GLU A 185 -12.60 5.85 -23.50
C GLU A 185 -13.46 5.47 -22.28
N VAL A 186 -13.49 4.18 -21.92
CA VAL A 186 -14.23 3.71 -20.73
C VAL A 186 -13.73 4.41 -19.47
N TYR A 187 -12.43 4.45 -19.25
CA TYR A 187 -11.85 5.12 -18.09
C TYR A 187 -12.01 6.64 -18.14
N ALA A 188 -11.74 7.28 -19.27
CA ALA A 188 -11.90 8.73 -19.45
C ALA A 188 -13.34 9.20 -19.17
N SER A 189 -14.32 8.32 -19.38
CA SER A 189 -15.73 8.66 -19.13
C SER A 189 -16.03 8.91 -17.66
N VAL A 190 -15.24 8.35 -16.71
CA VAL A 190 -15.48 8.42 -15.27
C VAL A 190 -14.33 9.10 -14.50
N ILE A 191 -13.14 9.23 -15.09
CA ILE A 191 -11.97 9.87 -14.46
C ILE A 191 -11.93 11.35 -14.85
N SER A 192 -12.28 12.22 -13.92
CA SER A 192 -12.33 13.67 -14.16
C SER A 192 -10.96 14.31 -14.42
N ALA A 193 -9.89 13.74 -13.83
CA ALA A 193 -8.51 14.19 -14.03
C ALA A 193 -7.94 13.80 -15.42
N GLY A 194 -8.72 13.06 -16.23
CA GLY A 194 -8.33 12.58 -17.54
C GLY A 194 -7.45 11.33 -17.48
N THR A 195 -7.09 10.87 -18.67
CA THR A 195 -6.32 9.64 -18.87
C THR A 195 -5.04 9.89 -19.67
N HIS A 196 -4.13 8.91 -19.62
CA HIS A 196 -2.94 8.84 -20.47
C HIS A 196 -2.89 7.46 -21.12
N LEU A 197 -3.04 7.39 -22.42
CA LEU A 197 -2.94 6.14 -23.17
C LEU A 197 -1.46 5.77 -23.38
N ALA A 198 -1.00 4.77 -22.66
CA ALA A 198 0.34 4.22 -22.85
C ALA A 198 0.40 3.37 -24.13
N PRO A 199 1.56 3.32 -24.82
CA PRO A 199 1.69 2.62 -26.09
C PRO A 199 1.52 1.09 -26.00
N THR A 200 1.86 0.49 -24.85
CA THR A 200 1.70 -0.95 -24.58
C THR A 200 1.35 -1.21 -23.12
N MET A 201 0.85 -2.41 -22.81
CA MET A 201 0.59 -2.82 -21.43
C MET A 201 1.90 -2.87 -20.63
N LYS A 202 2.99 -3.40 -21.17
CA LYS A 202 4.31 -3.44 -20.52
C LYS A 202 4.83 -2.05 -20.12
N VAL A 203 4.57 -1.02 -20.93
CA VAL A 203 4.91 0.38 -20.59
C VAL A 203 4.05 0.89 -19.43
N ALA A 204 2.75 0.58 -19.41
CA ALA A 204 1.87 0.99 -18.32
C ALA A 204 2.22 0.27 -17.00
N GLU A 205 2.57 -1.02 -17.04
CA GLU A 205 3.07 -1.80 -15.91
C GLU A 205 4.38 -1.20 -15.38
N ALA A 206 5.35 -0.92 -16.29
CA ALA A 206 6.61 -0.28 -15.93
C ALA A 206 6.40 1.07 -15.26
N ALA A 207 5.53 1.92 -15.81
CA ALA A 207 5.22 3.24 -15.25
C ALA A 207 4.73 3.14 -13.81
N LYS A 208 3.94 2.12 -13.46
CA LYS A 208 3.44 1.91 -12.10
C LYS A 208 4.56 1.55 -11.14
N VAL A 209 5.34 0.55 -11.47
CA VAL A 209 6.34 0.00 -10.55
C VAL A 209 7.49 0.98 -10.29
N ILE A 210 7.87 1.80 -11.28
CA ILE A 210 8.97 2.78 -11.11
C ILE A 210 8.60 3.94 -10.19
N GLU A 211 7.33 4.35 -10.09
CA GLU A 211 6.94 5.44 -9.19
C GLU A 211 7.16 5.07 -7.72
N ASN A 212 6.80 3.84 -7.34
CA ASN A 212 7.05 3.37 -5.98
C ASN A 212 8.53 3.06 -5.74
N SER A 213 9.23 2.50 -6.72
CA SER A 213 10.68 2.27 -6.64
C SER A 213 11.47 3.57 -6.50
N GLN A 214 11.10 4.61 -7.25
CA GLN A 214 11.69 5.94 -7.11
C GLN A 214 11.49 6.50 -5.70
N ARG A 215 10.27 6.38 -5.17
CA ARG A 215 9.95 6.85 -3.81
C ARG A 215 10.76 6.10 -2.77
N ASP A 216 10.85 4.79 -2.89
CA ASP A 216 11.63 3.92 -2.00
C ASP A 216 13.12 4.31 -1.99
N ILE A 217 13.72 4.49 -3.16
CA ILE A 217 15.12 4.90 -3.31
C ILE A 217 15.36 6.29 -2.70
N ASN A 218 14.46 7.25 -2.92
CA ASN A 218 14.59 8.58 -2.34
C ASN A 218 14.47 8.55 -0.81
N ILE A 219 13.60 7.71 -0.24
CA ILE A 219 13.54 7.52 1.22
C ILE A 219 14.81 6.83 1.71
N ALA A 220 15.34 5.83 0.99
CA ALA A 220 16.58 5.18 1.36
C ALA A 220 17.75 6.18 1.39
N PHE A 221 17.81 7.10 0.43
CA PHE A 221 18.80 8.16 0.41
C PHE A 221 18.72 9.06 1.66
N VAL A 222 17.53 9.54 2.02
CA VAL A 222 17.40 10.39 3.23
C VAL A 222 17.56 9.58 4.53
N ASN A 223 17.25 8.28 4.54
CA ASN A 223 17.56 7.37 5.63
C ASN A 223 19.10 7.21 5.81
N GLU A 224 19.85 7.11 4.72
CA GLU A 224 21.32 7.10 4.78
C GLU A 224 21.86 8.43 5.30
N LEU A 225 21.32 9.57 4.83
CA LEU A 225 21.67 10.89 5.35
C LEU A 225 21.45 11.00 6.86
N SER A 226 20.32 10.51 7.37
CA SER A 226 20.06 10.53 8.81
C SER A 226 21.09 9.71 9.61
N LYS A 227 21.54 8.57 9.08
CA LYS A 227 22.61 7.75 9.68
C LYS A 227 23.96 8.47 9.67
N ILE A 228 24.26 9.24 8.61
CA ILE A 228 25.49 10.04 8.48
C ILE A 228 25.45 11.20 9.46
N PHE A 229 24.39 12.00 9.42
CA PHE A 229 24.28 13.23 10.22
C PHE A 229 24.21 12.93 11.73
N MET A 230 23.56 11.86 12.12
CA MET A 230 23.56 11.43 13.53
C MET A 230 24.98 11.10 14.03
N ARG A 231 25.86 10.53 13.18
CA ARG A 231 27.28 10.28 13.55
C ARG A 231 28.08 11.58 13.60
N MET A 232 27.70 12.58 12.82
CA MET A 232 28.34 13.90 12.79
C MET A 232 27.82 14.84 13.89
N GLY A 233 26.77 14.46 14.63
CA GLY A 233 26.10 15.32 15.60
C GLY A 233 25.29 16.44 14.96
N ILE A 234 24.85 16.26 13.71
CA ILE A 234 24.03 17.20 12.95
C ILE A 234 22.58 16.70 12.95
N ASP A 235 21.65 17.62 13.14
CA ASP A 235 20.21 17.28 13.07
C ASP A 235 19.77 17.15 11.61
N THR A 236 19.18 16.01 11.26
CA THR A 236 18.76 15.71 9.88
C THR A 236 17.65 16.63 9.42
N GLN A 237 16.67 16.94 10.29
CA GLN A 237 15.53 17.79 9.92
C GLN A 237 15.99 19.22 9.60
N ASP A 238 16.92 19.77 10.37
CA ASP A 238 17.49 21.11 10.12
C ASP A 238 18.18 21.16 8.74
N VAL A 239 18.90 20.09 8.36
CA VAL A 239 19.54 19.99 7.03
C VAL A 239 18.52 19.89 5.91
N LEU A 240 17.47 19.04 6.10
CA LEU A 240 16.41 18.86 5.09
C LEU A 240 15.59 20.15 4.93
N GLU A 241 15.33 20.88 6.01
CA GLU A 241 14.66 22.17 5.96
C GLU A 241 15.48 23.20 5.15
N ALA A 242 16.76 23.31 5.43
CA ALA A 242 17.67 24.18 4.68
C ALA A 242 17.75 23.80 3.20
N ALA A 243 17.86 22.49 2.88
CA ALA A 243 17.90 22.00 1.52
C ALA A 243 16.59 22.25 0.76
N SER A 244 15.43 22.13 1.45
CA SER A 244 14.09 22.34 0.89
C SER A 244 13.81 23.79 0.48
N THR A 245 14.66 24.74 0.85
CA THR A 245 14.61 26.12 0.31
C THR A 245 14.93 26.20 -1.18
N LYS A 246 15.51 25.12 -1.75
CA LYS A 246 15.86 25.05 -3.18
C LYS A 246 14.71 24.42 -3.96
N TRP A 247 14.30 25.07 -5.03
CA TRP A 247 13.17 24.66 -5.88
C TRP A 247 13.29 23.24 -6.47
N ASN A 248 14.50 22.74 -6.63
CA ASN A 248 14.80 21.43 -7.23
C ASN A 248 15.08 20.33 -6.20
N PHE A 249 14.99 20.63 -4.90
CA PHE A 249 15.15 19.61 -3.86
C PHE A 249 13.82 18.88 -3.63
N LEU A 250 13.86 17.54 -3.62
CA LEU A 250 12.67 16.72 -3.35
C LEU A 250 12.53 16.50 -1.84
N PRO A 251 11.40 16.90 -1.23
CA PRO A 251 11.26 16.95 0.24
C PRO A 251 10.90 15.57 0.85
N PHE A 252 11.71 14.57 0.57
CA PHE A 252 11.61 13.27 1.26
C PHE A 252 12.14 13.38 2.68
N LYS A 253 11.55 12.58 3.58
CA LYS A 253 11.93 12.49 5.00
C LYS A 253 12.41 11.10 5.34
N PRO A 254 13.32 10.92 6.32
CA PRO A 254 13.69 9.61 6.81
C PRO A 254 12.54 8.95 7.55
N GLY A 255 12.56 7.63 7.64
CA GLY A 255 11.55 6.86 8.34
C GLY A 255 11.46 5.41 7.88
N LEU A 256 10.48 4.71 8.42
CA LEU A 256 10.18 3.33 8.05
C LEU A 256 9.43 3.27 6.72
N VAL A 257 9.72 2.28 5.91
CA VAL A 257 9.06 2.06 4.62
C VAL A 257 8.33 0.73 4.64
N GLY A 258 7.08 0.78 5.02
CA GLY A 258 6.15 -0.35 5.07
C GLY A 258 5.00 -0.23 4.08
N GLY A 259 3.94 -1.03 4.31
CA GLY A 259 2.71 -1.03 3.52
C GLY A 259 2.79 -1.89 2.27
N HIS A 260 1.70 -1.86 1.46
CA HIS A 260 1.49 -2.80 0.37
C HIS A 260 2.27 -2.51 -0.91
N CYS A 261 2.72 -1.27 -1.11
CA CYS A 261 3.21 -0.85 -2.41
C CYS A 261 4.69 -0.45 -2.35
N ILE A 262 5.05 0.57 -1.54
CA ILE A 262 6.41 1.14 -1.57
C ILE A 262 7.47 0.13 -1.13
N GLY A 263 7.15 -0.70 -0.13
CA GLY A 263 8.05 -1.75 0.34
C GLY A 263 8.05 -3.03 -0.51
N VAL A 264 7.12 -3.16 -1.46
CA VAL A 264 6.88 -4.39 -2.24
C VAL A 264 7.26 -4.23 -3.71
N ASP A 265 6.79 -3.17 -4.38
CA ASP A 265 7.00 -2.96 -5.82
C ASP A 265 8.49 -2.99 -6.27
N PRO A 266 9.46 -2.48 -5.48
CA PRO A 266 10.87 -2.60 -5.83
C PRO A 266 11.37 -4.04 -5.95
N TYR A 267 10.82 -4.97 -5.15
CA TYR A 267 11.15 -6.40 -5.26
C TYR A 267 10.61 -7.00 -6.56
N TYR A 268 9.39 -6.60 -6.97
CA TYR A 268 8.82 -6.99 -8.26
C TYR A 268 9.75 -6.57 -9.41
N LEU A 269 10.19 -5.31 -9.40
CA LEU A 269 11.09 -4.80 -10.43
C LEU A 269 12.48 -5.47 -10.38
N ALA A 270 12.98 -5.74 -9.16
CA ALA A 270 14.28 -6.40 -8.99
C ALA A 270 14.26 -7.83 -9.52
N GLN A 271 13.23 -8.61 -9.20
CA GLN A 271 13.09 -9.98 -9.70
C GLN A 271 12.94 -10.01 -11.22
N CYS A 272 12.12 -9.10 -11.77
CA CYS A 272 11.98 -8.95 -13.22
C CYS A 272 13.34 -8.66 -13.87
N ALA A 273 14.12 -7.70 -13.36
CA ALA A 273 15.44 -7.38 -13.87
C ALA A 273 16.40 -8.60 -13.83
N GLN A 274 16.37 -9.35 -12.73
CA GLN A 274 17.21 -10.55 -12.58
C GLN A 274 16.81 -11.65 -13.56
N SER A 275 15.53 -11.83 -13.88
CA SER A 275 15.09 -12.78 -14.91
C SER A 275 15.61 -12.43 -16.32
N TYR A 276 15.91 -11.14 -16.56
CA TYR A 276 16.58 -10.67 -17.77
C TYR A 276 18.12 -10.60 -17.64
N GLY A 277 18.69 -11.19 -16.58
CA GLY A 277 20.14 -11.27 -16.37
C GLY A 277 20.78 -9.99 -15.83
N TYR A 278 19.98 -9.03 -15.33
CA TYR A 278 20.50 -7.76 -14.76
C TYR A 278 20.30 -7.71 -13.25
N ASN A 279 21.37 -7.49 -12.49
CA ASN A 279 21.28 -7.28 -11.04
C ASN A 279 21.04 -5.79 -10.73
N PRO A 280 19.87 -5.39 -10.21
CA PRO A 280 19.53 -3.98 -10.01
C PRO A 280 20.15 -3.44 -8.70
N GLU A 281 21.38 -2.97 -8.75
CA GLU A 281 22.19 -2.55 -7.60
C GLU A 281 21.53 -1.44 -6.77
N ILE A 282 21.06 -0.37 -7.40
CA ILE A 282 20.47 0.80 -6.72
C ILE A 282 19.17 0.41 -6.02
N ILE A 283 18.29 -0.36 -6.69
CA ILE A 283 17.01 -0.78 -6.14
C ILE A 283 17.23 -1.67 -4.92
N LEU A 284 18.11 -2.66 -5.04
CA LEU A 284 18.42 -3.58 -3.95
C LEU A 284 19.17 -2.90 -2.79
N ALA A 285 20.06 -1.94 -3.08
CA ALA A 285 20.71 -1.13 -2.04
C ALA A 285 19.69 -0.28 -1.27
N GLY A 286 18.76 0.38 -1.98
CA GLY A 286 17.66 1.13 -1.38
C GLY A 286 16.81 0.26 -0.45
N ARG A 287 16.40 -0.93 -0.91
CA ARG A 287 15.65 -1.88 -0.09
C ARG A 287 16.41 -2.30 1.17
N ARG A 288 17.67 -2.71 1.04
CA ARG A 288 18.50 -3.07 2.22
C ARG A 288 18.61 -1.94 3.23
N MET A 289 18.72 -0.67 2.73
CA MET A 289 18.75 0.50 3.61
C MET A 289 17.43 0.65 4.39
N ASN A 290 16.30 0.60 3.68
CA ASN A 290 14.97 0.80 4.27
C ASN A 290 14.55 -0.36 5.18
N ASP A 291 14.83 -1.59 4.80
CA ASP A 291 14.53 -2.78 5.62
C ASP A 291 15.34 -2.80 6.94
N GLY A 292 16.57 -2.28 6.92
CA GLY A 292 17.40 -2.19 8.12
C GLY A 292 17.08 -1.01 9.06
N MET A 293 16.05 -0.19 8.76
CA MET A 293 15.78 1.01 9.58
C MET A 293 15.17 0.68 10.94
N GLY A 294 14.33 -0.36 11.04
CA GLY A 294 13.73 -0.77 12.31
C GLY A 294 14.80 -1.18 13.34
N GLU A 295 15.72 -2.04 12.94
CA GLU A 295 16.87 -2.45 13.76
C GLU A 295 17.77 -1.25 14.12
N TYR A 296 18.01 -0.36 13.14
CA TYR A 296 18.80 0.83 13.39
C TYR A 296 18.16 1.74 14.45
N VAL A 297 16.86 1.99 14.39
CA VAL A 297 16.11 2.78 15.40
C VAL A 297 16.24 2.13 16.78
N ALA A 298 15.96 0.84 16.88
CA ALA A 298 16.10 0.10 18.15
C ALA A 298 17.53 0.25 18.73
N GLY A 299 18.55 0.08 17.90
CA GLY A 299 19.94 0.26 18.30
C GLY A 299 20.26 1.69 18.77
N GLN A 300 19.64 2.74 18.20
CA GLN A 300 19.82 4.13 18.69
C GLN A 300 19.13 4.33 20.05
N VAL A 301 17.92 3.79 20.24
CA VAL A 301 17.23 3.84 21.54
C VAL A 301 18.08 3.20 22.63
N ILE A 302 18.63 2.00 22.40
CA ILE A 302 19.52 1.31 23.35
C ILE A 302 20.76 2.13 23.65
N LYS A 303 21.41 2.72 22.66
CA LYS A 303 22.58 3.58 22.86
C LYS A 303 22.26 4.80 23.73
N LEU A 304 21.11 5.42 23.54
CA LEU A 304 20.69 6.58 24.34
C LEU A 304 20.37 6.18 25.77
N MET A 305 19.71 5.03 25.98
CA MET A 305 19.47 4.46 27.32
C MET A 305 20.78 4.24 28.07
N LEU A 306 21.76 3.59 27.44
CA LEU A 306 23.08 3.36 28.02
C LEU A 306 23.81 4.66 28.34
N LYS A 307 23.79 5.67 27.46
CA LYS A 307 24.39 7.00 27.71
C LYS A 307 23.75 7.70 28.92
N LYS A 308 22.46 7.52 29.15
CA LYS A 308 21.76 8.06 30.32
C LYS A 308 21.89 7.20 31.56
N GLY A 309 22.62 6.07 31.52
CA GLY A 309 22.78 5.13 32.62
C GLY A 309 21.47 4.41 32.98
N ILE A 310 20.60 4.18 32.02
CA ILE A 310 19.37 3.41 32.15
C ILE A 310 19.73 1.93 31.95
N GLN A 311 19.33 1.08 32.89
CA GLN A 311 19.47 -0.37 32.74
C GLN A 311 18.57 -0.83 31.57
N VAL A 312 19.13 -1.51 30.57
CA VAL A 312 18.37 -1.97 29.42
C VAL A 312 17.51 -3.20 29.78
N LEU A 313 18.11 -4.19 30.37
CA LEU A 313 17.44 -5.45 30.70
C LEU A 313 16.19 -5.22 31.59
N ASN A 314 15.04 -5.74 31.16
CA ASN A 314 13.73 -5.61 31.81
C ASN A 314 13.19 -4.17 31.92
N SER A 315 13.77 -3.21 31.19
CA SER A 315 13.20 -1.86 31.11
C SER A 315 11.87 -1.87 30.32
N ASN A 316 10.99 -0.93 30.66
CA ASN A 316 9.69 -0.77 30.03
C ASN A 316 9.79 0.24 28.89
N ILE A 317 9.38 -0.16 27.70
CA ILE A 317 9.39 0.66 26.48
C ILE A 317 7.95 0.85 26.01
N LEU A 318 7.60 2.08 25.65
CA LEU A 318 6.35 2.39 24.95
C LEU A 318 6.64 2.69 23.49
N ILE A 319 5.99 1.97 22.58
CA ILE A 319 5.97 2.30 21.15
C ILE A 319 4.63 3.00 20.86
N LEU A 320 4.69 4.23 20.34
CA LEU A 320 3.54 5.01 19.92
C LEU A 320 3.34 4.86 18.42
N GLY A 321 2.24 4.19 18.04
CA GLY A 321 1.86 3.88 16.68
C GLY A 321 2.41 2.53 16.18
N PHE A 322 1.53 1.76 15.53
CA PHE A 322 1.85 0.45 14.95
C PHE A 322 1.38 0.30 13.50
N THR A 323 0.37 1.06 13.08
CA THR A 323 -0.10 1.02 11.70
C THR A 323 1.01 1.39 10.70
N PHE A 324 0.88 0.97 9.42
CA PHE A 324 1.96 1.22 8.45
C PHE A 324 2.13 2.70 8.10
N LYS A 325 1.10 3.52 8.36
CA LYS A 325 1.14 4.98 8.16
C LYS A 325 0.15 5.70 9.06
N GLU A 326 0.26 7.02 9.10
CA GLU A 326 -0.51 7.91 9.95
C GLU A 326 -2.01 7.89 9.63
N ASN A 327 -2.86 7.93 10.66
CA ASN A 327 -4.32 8.10 10.58
C ASN A 327 -5.04 7.08 9.69
N CYS A 328 -4.55 5.85 9.69
CA CYS A 328 -5.05 4.74 8.88
C CYS A 328 -5.11 3.47 9.75
N PRO A 329 -6.17 2.66 9.70
CA PRO A 329 -6.29 1.46 10.53
C PRO A 329 -5.52 0.25 9.98
N ASP A 330 -4.84 0.37 8.84
CA ASP A 330 -4.17 -0.73 8.18
C ASP A 330 -2.81 -1.04 8.83
N VAL A 331 -2.65 -2.28 9.29
CA VAL A 331 -1.44 -2.77 9.98
C VAL A 331 -0.57 -3.66 9.09
N ARG A 332 -1.04 -4.01 7.89
CA ARG A 332 -0.33 -4.95 7.02
C ARG A 332 1.03 -4.41 6.58
N ASN A 333 2.06 -5.26 6.65
CA ASN A 333 3.45 -4.91 6.32
C ASN A 333 3.97 -3.67 7.07
N THR A 334 3.49 -3.43 8.30
CA THR A 334 4.07 -2.36 9.11
C THR A 334 5.52 -2.68 9.43
N LYS A 335 6.41 -1.68 9.29
CA LYS A 335 7.83 -1.81 9.67
C LYS A 335 8.09 -1.45 11.14
N VAL A 336 7.05 -1.12 11.88
CA VAL A 336 7.16 -0.95 13.35
C VAL A 336 7.41 -2.30 14.02
N ILE A 337 6.96 -3.40 13.42
CA ILE A 337 7.28 -4.76 13.91
C ILE A 337 8.79 -4.99 13.98
N ASP A 338 9.57 -4.46 13.05
CA ASP A 338 11.02 -4.62 13.05
C ASP A 338 11.67 -3.89 14.26
N ILE A 339 11.13 -2.74 14.67
CA ILE A 339 11.54 -2.05 15.91
C ILE A 339 11.19 -2.92 17.12
N TYR A 340 9.95 -3.43 17.16
CA TYR A 340 9.47 -4.26 18.26
C TYR A 340 10.34 -5.51 18.44
N GLU A 341 10.56 -6.27 17.37
CA GLU A 341 11.36 -7.51 17.46
C GLU A 341 12.83 -7.23 17.79
N ALA A 342 13.41 -6.16 17.26
CA ALA A 342 14.77 -5.76 17.60
C ALA A 342 14.89 -5.37 19.09
N LEU A 343 13.94 -4.61 19.63
CA LEU A 343 13.92 -4.26 21.05
C LEU A 343 13.66 -5.48 21.93
N LYS A 344 12.77 -6.37 21.55
CA LYS A 344 12.48 -7.63 22.24
C LYS A 344 13.74 -8.51 22.37
N GLY A 345 14.59 -8.50 21.35
CA GLY A 345 15.88 -9.19 21.37
C GLY A 345 16.83 -8.74 22.50
N TYR A 346 16.61 -7.56 23.07
CA TYR A 346 17.34 -7.05 24.25
C TYR A 346 16.65 -7.38 25.59
N ASN A 347 15.62 -8.24 25.60
CA ASN A 347 14.80 -8.59 26.78
C ASN A 347 14.16 -7.38 27.47
N LEU A 348 13.56 -6.50 26.67
CA LEU A 348 12.77 -5.36 27.12
C LEU A 348 11.30 -5.74 27.27
N ASN A 349 10.58 -5.07 28.16
CA ASN A 349 9.13 -5.14 28.26
C ASN A 349 8.54 -4.08 27.33
N ILE A 350 7.83 -4.50 26.29
CA ILE A 350 7.36 -3.57 25.25
C ILE A 350 5.84 -3.48 25.30
N THR A 351 5.34 -2.26 25.46
CA THR A 351 3.93 -1.90 25.29
C THR A 351 3.78 -1.17 23.97
N VAL A 352 2.79 -1.56 23.17
CA VAL A 352 2.48 -0.91 21.90
C VAL A 352 1.11 -0.26 22.01
N TYR A 353 1.06 1.06 21.81
CA TYR A 353 -0.18 1.83 21.79
C TYR A 353 -0.44 2.35 20.37
N ASP A 354 -1.61 2.04 19.83
CA ASP A 354 -2.08 2.60 18.57
C ASP A 354 -3.61 2.76 18.60
N PRO A 355 -4.14 4.00 18.48
CA PRO A 355 -5.58 4.25 18.54
C PRO A 355 -6.36 3.79 17.30
N TRP A 356 -5.67 3.47 16.20
CA TRP A 356 -6.25 3.07 14.92
C TRP A 356 -6.16 1.58 14.65
N ALA A 357 -5.15 0.91 15.19
CA ALA A 357 -4.92 -0.50 14.95
C ALA A 357 -6.02 -1.37 15.59
N ASN A 358 -6.49 -2.38 14.87
CA ASN A 358 -7.37 -3.40 15.45
C ASN A 358 -6.53 -4.45 16.18
N PRO A 359 -6.68 -4.61 17.53
CA PRO A 359 -5.86 -5.52 18.32
C PRO A 359 -5.98 -6.99 17.89
N ASP A 360 -7.17 -7.44 17.47
CA ASP A 360 -7.38 -8.82 17.04
C ASP A 360 -6.64 -9.13 15.74
N ILE A 361 -6.64 -8.17 14.81
CA ILE A 361 -5.89 -8.30 13.54
C ILE A 361 -4.39 -8.32 13.83
N VAL A 362 -3.89 -7.42 14.68
CA VAL A 362 -2.47 -7.37 15.03
C VAL A 362 -2.04 -8.67 15.72
N LYS A 363 -2.85 -9.17 16.64
CA LYS A 363 -2.57 -10.44 17.33
C LYS A 363 -2.56 -11.62 16.37
N HIS A 364 -3.49 -11.64 15.39
CA HIS A 364 -3.56 -12.69 14.38
C HIS A 364 -2.36 -12.65 13.42
N GLU A 365 -1.99 -11.46 12.93
CA GLU A 365 -0.95 -11.31 11.89
C GLU A 365 0.48 -11.33 12.46
N TYR A 366 0.70 -10.74 13.65
CA TYR A 366 2.03 -10.53 14.22
C TYR A 366 2.28 -11.25 15.53
N GLY A 367 1.23 -11.81 16.17
CA GLY A 367 1.36 -12.49 17.46
C GLY A 367 1.67 -11.57 18.65
N ILE A 368 1.48 -10.25 18.49
CA ILE A 368 1.73 -9.26 19.54
C ILE A 368 0.43 -8.60 20.01
N GLU A 369 0.49 -7.99 21.19
CA GLU A 369 -0.63 -7.24 21.75
C GLU A 369 -0.45 -5.74 21.51
N VAL A 370 -1.52 -5.09 21.05
CA VAL A 370 -1.62 -3.63 20.87
C VAL A 370 -2.79 -3.15 21.71
N ILE A 371 -2.60 -2.04 22.42
CA ILE A 371 -3.66 -1.37 23.18
C ILE A 371 -4.16 -0.13 22.45
N ASN A 372 -5.47 0.15 22.58
CA ASN A 372 -6.11 1.34 21.98
C ASN A 372 -6.36 2.47 23.00
N GLU A 373 -6.07 2.21 24.29
CA GLU A 373 -6.14 3.21 25.34
C GLU A 373 -4.72 3.57 25.79
N LEU A 374 -4.46 4.87 26.00
CA LEU A 374 -3.15 5.34 26.42
C LEU A 374 -2.84 4.82 27.83
N PRO A 375 -1.68 4.17 28.05
CA PRO A 375 -1.34 3.62 29.36
C PRO A 375 -1.05 4.75 30.37
N GLU A 376 -1.40 4.53 31.63
CA GLU A 376 -1.12 5.47 32.73
C GLU A 376 0.27 5.29 33.36
N GLU A 377 0.94 4.16 33.04
CA GLU A 377 2.27 3.85 33.56
C GLU A 377 3.38 4.66 32.89
N LYS A 378 4.54 4.75 33.58
CA LYS A 378 5.71 5.48 33.07
C LYS A 378 6.78 4.52 32.53
N PHE A 379 7.39 4.92 31.43
CA PHE A 379 8.32 4.11 30.66
C PHE A 379 9.77 4.62 30.76
N ASP A 380 10.71 3.69 30.62
CA ASP A 380 12.14 3.97 30.53
C ASP A 380 12.51 4.53 29.16
N SER A 381 11.71 4.20 28.12
CA SER A 381 11.80 4.85 26.82
C SER A 381 10.44 4.94 26.14
N VAL A 382 10.22 6.03 25.40
CA VAL A 382 9.08 6.25 24.52
C VAL A 382 9.60 6.39 23.10
N VAL A 383 9.10 5.57 22.19
CA VAL A 383 9.47 5.58 20.76
C VAL A 383 8.25 5.96 19.94
N LEU A 384 8.25 7.16 19.35
CA LEU A 384 7.21 7.57 18.41
C LEU A 384 7.54 6.99 17.03
N ALA A 385 6.85 5.92 16.66
CA ALA A 385 7.09 5.19 15.42
C ALA A 385 6.18 5.62 14.27
N VAL A 386 4.91 5.99 14.56
CA VAL A 386 3.93 6.51 13.59
C VAL A 386 3.35 7.82 14.12
N ALA A 387 3.32 8.86 13.28
CA ALA A 387 2.91 10.20 13.67
C ALA A 387 1.38 10.40 13.49
N HIS A 388 0.55 9.70 14.25
CA HIS A 388 -0.88 9.94 14.24
C HIS A 388 -1.22 11.34 14.74
N GLN A 389 -2.18 11.99 14.09
CA GLN A 389 -2.62 13.34 14.48
C GLN A 389 -3.12 13.37 15.94
N LEU A 390 -3.69 12.28 16.43
CA LEU A 390 -4.11 12.14 17.84
C LEU A 390 -2.94 12.28 18.84
N PHE A 391 -1.70 12.06 18.40
CA PHE A 391 -0.52 12.19 19.26
C PHE A 391 -0.08 13.64 19.46
N THR A 392 -0.61 14.60 18.72
CA THR A 392 -0.29 16.04 18.89
C THR A 392 -0.61 16.56 20.30
N GLY A 393 -1.59 15.96 20.98
CA GLY A 393 -2.00 16.36 22.33
C GLY A 393 -1.45 15.48 23.46
N ILE A 394 -0.59 14.50 23.16
CA ILE A 394 -0.05 13.61 24.20
C ILE A 394 1.09 14.31 24.93
N ASP A 395 0.96 14.34 26.27
CA ASP A 395 2.04 14.75 27.17
C ASP A 395 3.06 13.60 27.31
N ILE A 396 4.13 13.66 26.52
CA ILE A 396 5.21 12.64 26.53
C ILE A 396 5.92 12.61 27.89
N GLU A 397 6.01 13.72 28.61
CA GLU A 397 6.64 13.76 29.95
C GLU A 397 5.82 12.96 30.97
N SER A 398 4.49 12.98 30.86
CA SER A 398 3.62 12.19 31.74
C SER A 398 3.83 10.68 31.56
N LEU A 399 4.20 10.22 30.36
CA LEU A 399 4.48 8.83 30.02
C LEU A 399 5.93 8.42 30.33
N SER A 400 6.78 9.39 30.67
CA SER A 400 8.21 9.21 30.82
C SER A 400 8.61 9.13 32.30
N LYS A 401 9.50 8.20 32.65
CA LYS A 401 10.18 8.23 33.97
C LYS A 401 11.11 9.43 34.06
N THR A 402 11.49 9.82 35.26
CA THR A 402 12.43 10.93 35.50
C THR A 402 13.74 10.80 34.71
N ARG A 403 14.20 9.57 34.53
CA ARG A 403 15.31 9.25 33.63
C ARG A 403 14.78 8.31 32.55
N SER A 404 14.58 8.85 31.39
CA SER A 404 13.99 8.15 30.23
C SER A 404 14.64 8.58 28.92
N VAL A 405 14.33 7.87 27.85
CA VAL A 405 14.70 8.21 26.46
C VAL A 405 13.45 8.43 25.65
N VAL A 406 13.38 9.54 24.94
CA VAL A 406 12.35 9.80 23.93
C VAL A 406 13.00 9.79 22.55
N PHE A 407 12.55 8.88 21.68
CA PHE A 407 13.04 8.77 20.30
C PHE A 407 11.91 8.96 19.31
N ASP A 408 12.10 9.90 18.37
CA ASP A 408 11.09 10.24 17.35
C ASP A 408 11.55 9.79 15.96
N VAL A 409 10.91 8.76 15.42
CA VAL A 409 11.21 8.22 14.08
C VAL A 409 10.73 9.15 12.96
N LYS A 410 9.76 10.02 13.25
CA LYS A 410 9.04 10.80 12.23
C LYS A 410 9.39 12.30 12.22
N GLY A 411 10.14 12.78 13.23
CA GLY A 411 10.38 14.21 13.42
C GLY A 411 9.07 14.98 13.68
N PHE A 412 8.16 14.37 14.42
CA PHE A 412 6.82 14.90 14.74
C PHE A 412 6.81 15.74 16.01
N LEU A 413 7.60 15.33 16.99
CA LEU A 413 7.71 16.01 18.29
C LEU A 413 8.65 17.22 18.21
N PRO A 414 8.48 18.24 19.10
CA PRO A 414 9.42 19.32 19.23
C PRO A 414 10.85 18.80 19.50
N LYS A 415 11.86 19.42 18.89
CA LYS A 415 13.27 18.99 18.99
C LYS A 415 13.77 18.91 20.44
N GLU A 416 13.35 19.86 21.26
CA GLU A 416 13.71 19.97 22.68
C GLU A 416 13.08 18.88 23.58
N SER A 417 12.04 18.21 23.11
CA SER A 417 11.35 17.14 23.86
C SER A 417 11.88 15.74 23.56
N VAL A 418 12.86 15.60 22.64
CA VAL A 418 13.37 14.31 22.23
C VAL A 418 14.87 14.17 22.49
N ASP A 419 15.31 12.94 22.79
CA ASP A 419 16.72 12.61 22.95
C ASP A 419 17.40 12.22 21.65
N GLY A 420 16.60 11.84 20.67
CA GLY A 420 17.04 11.53 19.32
C GLY A 420 15.87 11.45 18.35
N ARG A 421 16.18 11.72 17.09
CA ARG A 421 15.24 11.58 15.96
C ARG A 421 15.96 11.22 14.68
N LEU A 422 15.23 10.65 13.67
CA LEU A 422 15.83 10.40 12.37
C LEU A 422 16.05 11.69 11.57
#